data_380f945e7fb506d06ac4393a77a2179f
#
_entry.id   380f945e7fb506d06ac4393a77a2179f
#
_cell.length_a   1.000
_cell.length_b   1.000
_cell.length_c   1.000
_cell.angle_alpha   90.00
_cell.angle_beta   90.00
_cell.angle_gamma   90.00
#
_symmetry.space_group_name_H-M   'P 1'
#
loop_
_entity.id
_entity.type
_entity.pdbx_description
1 polymer ?
#
loop_
_entity_poly.entity_id
_entity_poly.type
_entity_poly.pdbx_seq_one_letter_code
_entity_poly.pdbx_strand_id
1 'polypeptide(L)'
;MSKVEGLAEIVLWVADMEAALQFYRDQFGLETMSPPELPNKFLMVAKPGGIPEMIVLIPHPHPTGYFPRHKEQRVLHHLAFRVSRRSYDELQRGFIEAGVEVRHGVHPVLKGVRTFYVDDPDGNEVEVIGPE
;
A
#
# COMPACT_ATOMS: atom_id res chain seq x y z
N MET A 1 -10.08 -6.96 -25.84
CA MET A 1 -9.81 -7.78 -24.65
C MET A 1 -8.38 -7.55 -24.17
N SER A 2 -8.21 -7.33 -22.89
CA SER A 2 -6.88 -7.10 -22.32
C SER A 2 -6.02 -8.35 -22.43
N LYS A 3 -4.73 -8.15 -22.78
CA LYS A 3 -3.70 -9.20 -22.73
C LYS A 3 -3.08 -9.32 -21.33
N VAL A 4 -3.43 -8.39 -20.43
CA VAL A 4 -2.90 -8.31 -19.08
C VAL A 4 -3.91 -8.94 -18.12
N GLU A 5 -3.44 -9.81 -17.23
CA GLU A 5 -4.29 -10.53 -16.27
C GLU A 5 -4.34 -9.87 -14.90
N GLY A 6 -3.41 -8.98 -14.61
CA GLY A 6 -3.34 -8.26 -13.33
C GLY A 6 -2.02 -7.51 -13.19
N LEU A 7 -1.81 -6.97 -12.02
CA LEU A 7 -0.52 -6.36 -11.67
C LEU A 7 0.37 -7.44 -11.03
N ALA A 8 1.62 -7.58 -11.49
CA ALA A 8 2.55 -8.48 -10.84
C ALA A 8 3.17 -7.82 -9.62
N GLU A 9 3.69 -6.60 -9.77
CA GLU A 9 4.27 -5.90 -8.64
C GLU A 9 4.28 -4.39 -8.82
N ILE A 10 4.26 -3.69 -7.70
CA ILE A 10 4.59 -2.27 -7.59
C ILE A 10 5.79 -2.19 -6.68
N VAL A 11 6.82 -1.47 -7.10
CA VAL A 11 8.09 -1.40 -6.39
C VAL A 11 8.27 0.02 -5.86
N LEU A 12 8.52 0.15 -4.55
CA LEU A 12 8.62 1.42 -3.85
C LEU A 12 9.99 1.56 -3.19
N TRP A 13 10.56 2.75 -3.32
CA TRP A 13 11.68 3.15 -2.48
C TRP A 13 11.20 3.39 -1.06
N VAL A 14 11.99 2.99 -0.06
CA VAL A 14 11.70 3.28 1.34
C VAL A 14 12.93 3.91 2.02
N ALA A 15 12.66 4.87 2.88
CA ALA A 15 13.72 5.50 3.68
C ALA A 15 14.07 4.63 4.89
N ASP A 16 13.05 4.07 5.55
CA ASP A 16 13.17 3.26 6.76
C ASP A 16 12.39 1.97 6.55
N MET A 17 13.10 0.86 6.34
CA MET A 17 12.46 -0.43 6.05
C MET A 17 11.56 -0.89 7.20
N GLU A 18 11.98 -0.69 8.45
CA GLU A 18 11.17 -1.13 9.59
C GLU A 18 9.84 -0.37 9.65
N ALA A 19 9.85 0.94 9.42
CA ALA A 19 8.62 1.74 9.38
C ALA A 19 7.72 1.30 8.22
N ALA A 20 8.30 1.02 7.05
CA ALA A 20 7.54 0.55 5.89
C ALA A 20 6.92 -0.82 6.15
N LEU A 21 7.64 -1.73 6.82
CA LEU A 21 7.12 -3.04 7.17
C LEU A 21 6.01 -2.95 8.21
N GLN A 22 6.10 -2.04 9.17
CA GLN A 22 5.02 -1.81 10.13
C GLN A 22 3.74 -1.37 9.41
N PHE A 23 3.87 -0.58 8.36
CA PHE A 23 2.73 -0.12 7.56
C PHE A 23 2.15 -1.24 6.68
N TYR A 24 2.96 -1.83 5.81
CA TYR A 24 2.47 -2.78 4.81
C TYR A 24 2.31 -4.21 5.35
N ARG A 25 3.28 -4.69 6.12
CA ARG A 25 3.22 -6.05 6.69
C ARG A 25 2.27 -6.11 7.87
N ASP A 26 2.43 -5.21 8.84
CA ASP A 26 1.74 -5.32 10.12
C ASP A 26 0.35 -4.70 10.09
N GLN A 27 0.19 -3.49 9.57
CA GLN A 27 -1.12 -2.83 9.49
C GLN A 27 -2.00 -3.45 8.39
N PHE A 28 -1.48 -3.60 7.18
CA PHE A 28 -2.24 -4.23 6.10
C PHE A 28 -2.25 -5.75 6.16
N GLY A 29 -1.34 -6.37 6.88
CA GLY A 29 -1.28 -7.83 7.02
C GLY A 29 -0.70 -8.54 5.81
N LEU A 30 0.12 -7.87 5.00
CA LEU A 30 0.73 -8.50 3.84
C LEU A 30 1.82 -9.50 4.26
N GLU A 31 1.81 -10.66 3.62
CA GLU A 31 2.77 -11.72 3.93
C GLU A 31 4.11 -11.46 3.25
N THR A 32 5.20 -11.56 4.02
CA THR A 32 6.56 -11.46 3.47
C THR A 32 6.91 -12.76 2.75
N MET A 33 7.32 -12.65 1.48
CA MET A 33 7.69 -13.78 0.63
C MET A 33 9.21 -13.97 0.52
N SER A 34 9.96 -12.88 0.71
CA SER A 34 11.42 -12.91 0.59
C SER A 34 12.07 -13.48 1.85
N PRO A 35 13.27 -14.12 1.70
CA PRO A 35 14.00 -14.60 2.88
C PRO A 35 14.51 -13.42 3.72
N PRO A 36 14.71 -13.63 5.05
CA PRO A 36 15.08 -12.55 5.96
C PRO A 36 16.36 -11.81 5.60
N GLU A 37 17.33 -12.51 5.00
CA GLU A 37 18.62 -11.93 4.63
C GLU A 37 18.56 -11.04 3.39
N LEU A 38 17.49 -11.10 2.60
CA LEU A 38 17.36 -10.26 1.42
C LEU A 38 16.98 -8.83 1.83
N PRO A 39 17.77 -7.80 1.46
CA PRO A 39 17.45 -6.42 1.84
C PRO A 39 16.15 -5.90 1.22
N ASN A 40 15.83 -6.30 0.01
CA ASN A 40 14.55 -5.96 -0.63
C ASN A 40 13.46 -6.86 -0.06
N LYS A 41 12.31 -6.29 0.28
CA LYS A 41 11.20 -7.05 0.88
C LYS A 41 10.06 -7.19 -0.11
N PHE A 42 9.71 -8.44 -0.40
CA PHE A 42 8.62 -8.80 -1.31
C PHE A 42 7.42 -9.20 -0.47
N LEU A 43 6.33 -8.44 -0.57
CA LEU A 43 5.12 -8.66 0.21
C LEU A 43 3.98 -9.06 -0.73
N MET A 44 3.32 -10.18 -0.41
CA MET A 44 2.21 -10.66 -1.21
C MET A 44 0.94 -9.88 -0.90
N VAL A 45 0.33 -9.32 -1.95
CA VAL A 45 -0.97 -8.64 -1.86
C VAL A 45 -2.11 -9.64 -2.10
N ALA A 46 -2.00 -10.37 -3.21
CA ALA A 46 -3.00 -11.35 -3.58
C ALA A 46 -2.36 -12.46 -4.42
N LYS A 47 -2.94 -13.65 -4.38
CA LYS A 47 -2.47 -14.79 -5.17
C LYS A 47 -3.65 -15.42 -5.90
N PRO A 48 -4.05 -14.83 -7.05
CA PRO A 48 -5.21 -15.30 -7.79
C PRO A 48 -4.98 -16.63 -8.54
N GLY A 49 -3.80 -17.22 -8.41
CA GLY A 49 -3.35 -18.43 -9.10
C GLY A 49 -2.19 -18.10 -10.02
N GLY A 50 -1.04 -18.76 -9.85
CA GLY A 50 0.15 -18.46 -10.62
C GLY A 50 1.01 -17.35 -10.01
N ILE A 51 1.33 -16.33 -10.79
CA ILE A 51 2.18 -15.24 -10.31
C ILE A 51 1.38 -14.36 -9.33
N PRO A 52 1.88 -14.17 -8.08
CA PRO A 52 1.19 -13.33 -7.12
C PRO A 52 1.31 -11.86 -7.46
N GLU A 53 0.37 -11.06 -6.94
CA GLU A 53 0.47 -9.60 -6.94
C GLU A 53 1.25 -9.18 -5.71
N MET A 54 2.22 -8.29 -5.87
CA MET A 54 3.16 -7.95 -4.79
C MET A 54 3.38 -6.46 -4.67
N ILE A 55 3.70 -6.03 -3.45
CA ILE A 55 4.37 -4.76 -3.16
C ILE A 55 5.82 -5.12 -2.83
N VAL A 56 6.76 -4.47 -3.49
CA VAL A 56 8.19 -4.68 -3.24
C VAL A 56 8.77 -3.40 -2.65
N LEU A 57 9.46 -3.54 -1.52
CA LEU A 57 10.08 -2.44 -0.81
C LEU A 57 11.59 -2.51 -0.98
N ILE A 58 12.19 -1.44 -1.51
CA ILE A 58 13.63 -1.37 -1.74
C ILE A 58 14.21 -0.23 -0.90
N PRO A 59 15.21 -0.52 -0.03
CA PRO A 59 15.82 0.56 0.75
C PRO A 59 16.56 1.52 -0.19
N HIS A 60 16.24 2.81 -0.06
CA HIS A 60 16.89 3.83 -0.88
C HIS A 60 18.32 4.04 -0.37
N PRO A 61 19.35 4.03 -1.26
CA PRO A 61 20.74 4.15 -0.83
C PRO A 61 21.07 5.54 -0.26
N HIS A 62 20.31 6.57 -0.60
CA HIS A 62 20.51 7.95 -0.16
C HIS A 62 19.17 8.58 0.21
N PRO A 63 18.52 8.15 1.31
CA PRO A 63 17.14 8.56 1.60
C PRO A 63 16.99 10.03 2.02
N THR A 64 18.03 10.63 2.60
CA THR A 64 17.96 12.00 3.10
C THR A 64 17.74 12.99 1.95
N GLY A 65 16.62 13.72 2.03
CA GLY A 65 16.27 14.72 1.01
C GLY A 65 15.74 14.14 -0.30
N TYR A 66 15.65 12.83 -0.44
CA TYR A 66 15.15 12.20 -1.67
C TYR A 66 13.63 12.31 -1.81
N PHE A 67 12.90 12.05 -0.71
CA PHE A 67 11.44 11.93 -0.78
C PHE A 67 10.77 13.32 -0.81
N PRO A 68 9.92 13.59 -1.81
CA PRO A 68 9.25 14.89 -1.93
C PRO A 68 8.32 15.17 -0.75
N ARG A 69 8.27 16.42 -0.31
CA ARG A 69 7.37 16.85 0.78
C ARG A 69 5.94 17.04 0.30
N HIS A 70 5.75 17.41 -0.97
CA HIS A 70 4.45 17.70 -1.53
C HIS A 70 4.04 16.65 -2.54
N LYS A 71 2.79 16.27 -2.50
CA LYS A 71 2.26 15.19 -3.35
C LYS A 71 2.43 15.50 -4.84
N GLU A 72 2.21 16.72 -5.24
CA GLU A 72 2.32 17.12 -6.66
C GLU A 72 3.74 17.03 -7.21
N GLN A 73 4.74 16.83 -6.36
CA GLN A 73 6.11 16.59 -6.78
C GLN A 73 6.39 15.10 -7.06
N ARG A 74 5.41 14.24 -6.77
CA ARG A 74 5.54 12.79 -6.92
C ARG A 74 5.00 12.34 -8.26
N VAL A 75 5.61 11.31 -8.84
CA VAL A 75 5.14 10.71 -10.07
C VAL A 75 3.93 9.81 -9.80
N LEU A 76 3.98 9.05 -8.70
CA LEU A 76 2.85 8.23 -8.28
C LEU A 76 1.83 9.09 -7.54
N HIS A 77 0.60 9.16 -8.04
CA HIS A 77 -0.47 9.86 -7.36
C HIS A 77 -0.93 9.10 -6.12
N HIS A 78 -1.30 7.84 -6.28
CA HIS A 78 -1.61 6.94 -5.18
C HIS A 78 -1.69 5.50 -5.70
N LEU A 79 -1.74 4.56 -4.79
CA LEU A 79 -2.08 3.17 -5.10
C LEU A 79 -3.30 2.78 -4.27
N ALA A 80 -4.05 1.77 -4.70
CA ALA A 80 -5.25 1.36 -3.99
C ALA A 80 -5.29 -0.15 -3.79
N PHE A 81 -5.74 -0.55 -2.60
CA PHE A 81 -6.03 -1.94 -2.28
C PHE A 81 -7.54 -2.16 -2.25
N ARG A 82 -7.98 -3.28 -2.80
CA ARG A 82 -9.35 -3.76 -2.68
C ARG A 82 -9.45 -4.66 -1.46
N VAL A 83 -10.44 -4.42 -0.60
CA VAL A 83 -10.61 -5.19 0.62
C VAL A 83 -12.08 -5.61 0.79
N SER A 84 -12.32 -6.59 1.66
CA SER A 84 -13.67 -6.96 2.08
C SER A 84 -14.27 -5.88 2.98
N ARG A 85 -15.59 -5.92 3.18
CA ARG A 85 -16.28 -5.02 4.11
C ARG A 85 -15.68 -5.10 5.52
N ARG A 86 -15.44 -6.30 6.00
CA ARG A 86 -14.87 -6.52 7.32
C ARG A 86 -13.45 -5.96 7.43
N SER A 87 -12.62 -6.24 6.46
CA SER A 87 -11.23 -5.75 6.43
C SER A 87 -11.16 -4.24 6.35
N TYR A 88 -12.10 -3.61 5.63
CA TYR A 88 -12.18 -2.16 5.58
C TYR A 88 -12.35 -1.57 6.99
N ASP A 89 -13.30 -2.09 7.75
CA ASP A 89 -13.55 -1.59 9.11
C ASP A 89 -12.37 -1.86 10.04
N GLU A 90 -11.76 -3.03 9.95
CA GLU A 90 -10.60 -3.40 10.77
C GLU A 90 -9.38 -2.52 10.46
N LEU A 91 -9.11 -2.30 9.17
CA LEU A 91 -7.99 -1.44 8.74
C LEU A 91 -8.20 -0.01 9.18
N GLN A 92 -9.40 0.54 8.96
CA GLN A 92 -9.70 1.91 9.36
C GLN A 92 -9.47 2.11 10.86
N ARG A 93 -9.98 1.19 11.66
CA ARG A 93 -9.81 1.23 13.12
C ARG A 93 -8.34 1.13 13.51
N GLY A 94 -7.61 0.19 12.90
CA GLY A 94 -6.19 -0.01 13.19
C GLY A 94 -5.34 1.21 12.90
N PHE A 95 -5.59 1.89 11.79
CA PHE A 95 -4.85 3.11 11.45
C PHE A 95 -5.17 4.25 12.40
N ILE A 96 -6.44 4.43 12.75
CA ILE A 96 -6.85 5.46 13.73
C ILE A 96 -6.19 5.21 15.08
N GLU A 97 -6.19 3.97 15.55
CA GLU A 97 -5.54 3.59 16.81
C GLU A 97 -4.03 3.80 16.79
N ALA A 98 -3.42 3.63 15.64
CA ALA A 98 -1.98 3.86 15.45
C ALA A 98 -1.62 5.35 15.29
N GLY A 99 -2.60 6.25 15.32
CA GLY A 99 -2.38 7.69 15.18
C GLY A 99 -2.16 8.13 13.73
N VAL A 100 -2.50 7.29 12.76
CA VAL A 100 -2.40 7.63 11.34
C VAL A 100 -3.66 8.39 10.92
N GLU A 101 -3.48 9.50 10.22
CA GLU A 101 -4.60 10.27 9.70
C GLU A 101 -5.34 9.47 8.63
N VAL A 102 -6.65 9.29 8.82
CA VAL A 102 -7.53 8.62 7.85
C VAL A 102 -8.41 9.67 7.20
N ARG A 103 -8.35 9.75 5.87
CA ARG A 103 -9.15 10.68 5.08
C ARG A 103 -10.15 9.87 4.26
N HIS A 104 -11.37 10.35 4.14
CA HIS A 104 -12.42 9.69 3.37
C HIS A 104 -12.65 10.41 2.05
N GLY A 105 -13.14 9.67 1.06
CA GLY A 105 -13.47 10.22 -0.24
C GLY A 105 -14.65 9.49 -0.86
N VAL A 106 -15.01 9.93 -2.06
CA VAL A 106 -16.04 9.29 -2.87
C VAL A 106 -15.39 8.86 -4.18
N HIS A 107 -15.51 7.58 -4.52
CA HIS A 107 -14.94 7.09 -5.77
C HIS A 107 -15.71 7.67 -6.96
N PRO A 108 -15.02 8.27 -7.94
CA PRO A 108 -15.72 8.98 -9.04
C PRO A 108 -16.46 8.06 -10.01
N VAL A 109 -16.09 6.78 -10.06
CA VAL A 109 -16.65 5.84 -11.05
C VAL A 109 -17.40 4.69 -10.40
N LEU A 110 -16.80 4.05 -9.36
CA LEU A 110 -17.39 2.88 -8.74
C LEU A 110 -18.53 3.27 -7.80
N LYS A 111 -19.64 2.53 -7.89
CA LYS A 111 -20.79 2.70 -7.02
C LYS A 111 -20.86 1.56 -6.01
N GLY A 112 -21.50 1.82 -4.85
CA GLY A 112 -21.62 0.80 -3.80
C GLY A 112 -20.32 0.52 -3.08
N VAL A 113 -19.35 1.41 -3.17
CA VAL A 113 -18.06 1.30 -2.49
C VAL A 113 -17.85 2.51 -1.58
N ARG A 114 -16.99 2.30 -0.60
CA ARG A 114 -16.48 3.37 0.26
C ARG A 114 -14.96 3.34 0.20
N THR A 115 -14.33 4.49 0.39
CA THR A 115 -12.89 4.61 0.33
C THR A 115 -12.35 5.41 1.51
N PHE A 116 -11.14 5.07 1.93
CA PHE A 116 -10.34 5.96 2.75
C PHE A 116 -8.90 5.98 2.27
N TYR A 117 -8.17 7.00 2.68
CA TYR A 117 -6.79 7.25 2.27
C TYR A 117 -5.92 7.40 3.51
N VAL A 118 -4.73 6.81 3.46
CA VAL A 118 -3.67 6.97 4.46
C VAL A 118 -2.36 7.19 3.73
N ASP A 119 -1.41 7.83 4.38
CA ASP A 119 -0.08 7.98 3.83
C ASP A 119 0.86 6.94 4.44
N ASP A 120 1.70 6.32 3.60
CA ASP A 120 2.75 5.45 4.12
C ASP A 120 3.88 6.30 4.73
N PRO A 121 4.88 5.69 5.41
CA PRO A 121 5.94 6.46 6.05
C PRO A 121 6.75 7.36 5.13
N ASP A 122 6.77 7.07 3.82
CA ASP A 122 7.50 7.86 2.83
C ASP A 122 6.61 8.88 2.13
N GLY A 123 5.34 8.98 2.54
CA GLY A 123 4.38 9.93 2.00
C GLY A 123 3.64 9.45 0.75
N ASN A 124 3.75 8.17 0.38
CA ASN A 124 2.90 7.63 -0.67
C ASN A 124 1.48 7.52 -0.16
N GLU A 125 0.52 8.03 -0.94
CA GLU A 125 -0.89 7.90 -0.59
C GLU A 125 -1.39 6.50 -0.95
N VAL A 126 -2.04 5.85 0.00
CA VAL A 126 -2.62 4.52 -0.17
C VAL A 126 -4.11 4.61 0.06
N GLU A 127 -4.88 4.20 -0.94
CA GLU A 127 -6.34 4.16 -0.87
C GLU A 127 -6.79 2.75 -0.53
N VAL A 128 -7.81 2.64 0.31
CA VAL A 128 -8.48 1.37 0.61
C VAL A 128 -9.90 1.46 0.06
N ILE A 129 -10.26 0.53 -0.82
CA ILE A 129 -11.57 0.47 -1.46
C ILE A 129 -12.28 -0.79 -0.99
N GLY A 130 -13.45 -0.63 -0.41
CA GLY A 130 -14.27 -1.75 0.04
C GLY A 130 -15.76 -1.52 -0.25
N PRO A 131 -16.58 -2.57 -0.15
CA PRO A 131 -18.03 -2.42 -0.33
C PRO A 131 -18.66 -1.63 0.83
N GLU A 132 -19.72 -0.89 0.52
CA GLU A 132 -20.56 -0.23 1.52
C GLU A 132 -21.23 -1.20 2.46
#